data_392191dd3addf9432eec495aab482a2d
#
_entry.id   392191dd3addf9432eec495aab482a2d
#
_cell.length_a   1.000
_cell.length_b   1.000
_cell.length_c   1.000
_cell.angle_alpha   90.00
_cell.angle_beta   90.00
_cell.angle_gamma   90.00
#
_symmetry.space_group_name_H-M   'P 1'
#
loop_
_entity.id
_entity.type
_entity.pdbx_description
1 polymer ?
#
loop_
_entity_poly.entity_id
_entity_poly.type
_entity_poly.pdbx_seq_one_letter_code
_entity_poly.pdbx_strand_id
1 'polypeptide(L)'
;MARSIHVRLDDASAAALEVVRASGMSDSDAVRTALREAAARRRARSALREEVLRLAADDADREEMRIIREQMADLAPASDA
;
A
#
# COMPACT_ATOMS: atom_id res chain seq x y z
N MET A 1 -17.55 18.80 -2.50
CA MET A 1 -19.02 18.87 -2.51
C MET A 1 -19.62 17.65 -1.87
N ALA A 2 -20.62 17.86 -1.02
CA ALA A 2 -21.32 16.76 -0.39
C ALA A 2 -22.29 16.09 -1.35
N ARG A 3 -22.43 14.78 -1.25
CA ARG A 3 -23.47 14.04 -1.97
C ARG A 3 -24.15 13.06 -1.02
N SER A 4 -25.39 12.74 -1.31
CA SER A 4 -26.13 11.74 -0.55
C SER A 4 -26.06 10.39 -1.25
N ILE A 5 -25.86 9.34 -0.47
CA ILE A 5 -26.00 7.96 -0.94
C ILE A 5 -26.94 7.21 -0.01
N HIS A 6 -27.64 6.27 -0.55
CA HIS A 6 -28.54 5.42 0.21
C HIS A 6 -28.10 3.97 0.06
N VAL A 7 -27.83 3.29 1.17
CA VAL A 7 -27.32 1.92 1.19
C VAL A 7 -28.15 1.08 2.16
N ARG A 8 -28.57 -0.09 1.72
CA ARG A 8 -29.18 -1.08 2.60
C ARG A 8 -28.08 -1.90 3.24
N LEU A 9 -28.09 -2.01 4.57
CA LEU A 9 -27.12 -2.81 5.32
C LEU A 9 -27.62 -4.24 5.47
N ASP A 10 -26.76 -5.20 5.16
CA ASP A 10 -26.97 -6.59 5.55
C ASP A 10 -26.64 -6.78 7.03
N ASP A 11 -26.84 -7.99 7.55
CA ASP A 11 -26.65 -8.26 8.98
C ASP A 11 -25.20 -8.01 9.41
N ALA A 12 -24.24 -8.39 8.60
CA ALA A 12 -22.82 -8.19 8.91
C ALA A 12 -22.46 -6.72 8.92
N SER A 13 -22.95 -5.94 7.96
CA SER A 13 -22.71 -4.49 7.88
C SER A 13 -23.40 -3.75 9.01
N ALA A 14 -24.62 -4.17 9.40
CA ALA A 14 -25.33 -3.59 10.54
C ALA A 14 -24.57 -3.85 11.85
N ALA A 15 -24.04 -5.05 12.03
CA ALA A 15 -23.22 -5.39 13.20
C ALA A 15 -21.93 -4.55 13.22
N ALA A 16 -21.29 -4.36 12.08
CA ALA A 16 -20.11 -3.52 11.95
C ALA A 16 -20.42 -2.06 12.31
N LEU A 17 -21.58 -1.56 11.89
CA LEU A 17 -21.99 -0.20 12.23
C LEU A 17 -22.12 -0.02 13.75
N GLU A 18 -22.68 -1.03 14.45
CA GLU A 18 -22.79 -0.97 15.92
C GLU A 18 -21.40 -0.90 16.57
N VAL A 19 -20.43 -1.61 16.06
CA VAL A 19 -19.05 -1.53 16.56
C VAL A 19 -18.48 -0.12 16.39
N VAL A 20 -18.66 0.49 15.22
CA VAL A 20 -18.15 1.84 14.95
C VAL A 20 -18.86 2.89 15.80
N ARG A 21 -20.14 2.68 16.08
CA ARG A 21 -20.95 3.59 16.90
C ARG A 21 -20.72 3.47 18.40
N ALA A 22 -19.82 2.66 18.84
CA ALA A 22 -19.64 2.35 20.27
C ALA A 22 -19.43 3.59 21.17
N SER A 23 -19.05 4.72 20.61
CA SER A 23 -18.84 5.97 21.33
C SER A 23 -20.03 6.93 21.32
N GLY A 24 -21.22 6.46 20.91
CA GLY A 24 -22.42 7.31 20.87
C GLY A 24 -22.56 8.19 19.64
N MET A 25 -21.84 7.88 18.59
CA MET A 25 -21.95 8.56 17.32
C MET A 25 -23.33 8.35 16.68
N SER A 26 -23.79 9.30 15.87
CA SER A 26 -24.91 9.05 14.97
C SER A 26 -24.50 8.04 13.88
N ASP A 27 -25.50 7.41 13.26
CA ASP A 27 -25.24 6.51 12.13
C ASP A 27 -24.46 7.20 11.02
N SER A 28 -24.84 8.41 10.67
CA SER A 28 -24.18 9.18 9.62
C SER A 28 -22.70 9.46 9.94
N ASP A 29 -22.43 9.87 11.17
CA ASP A 29 -21.06 10.14 11.60
C ASP A 29 -20.21 8.86 11.65
N ALA A 30 -20.80 7.76 12.11
CA ALA A 30 -20.13 6.47 12.14
C ALA A 30 -19.75 6.02 10.72
N VAL A 31 -20.65 6.15 9.76
CA VAL A 31 -20.39 5.80 8.36
C VAL A 31 -19.30 6.68 7.77
N ARG A 32 -19.35 7.98 7.99
CA ARG A 32 -18.32 8.90 7.48
C ARG A 32 -16.95 8.59 8.06
N THR A 33 -16.89 8.33 9.36
CA THR A 33 -15.65 7.96 10.04
C THR A 33 -15.10 6.65 9.48
N ALA A 34 -15.94 5.62 9.36
CA ALA A 34 -15.55 4.33 8.82
C ALA A 34 -15.03 4.44 7.38
N LEU A 35 -15.66 5.25 6.56
CA LEU A 35 -15.20 5.48 5.19
C LEU A 35 -13.83 6.15 5.14
N ARG A 36 -13.61 7.18 5.96
CA ARG A 36 -12.31 7.85 6.03
C ARG A 36 -11.22 6.90 6.51
N GLU A 37 -11.50 6.10 7.53
CA GLU A 37 -10.56 5.12 8.05
C GLU A 37 -10.26 4.02 7.04
N ALA A 38 -11.28 3.51 6.35
CA ALA A 38 -11.08 2.50 5.31
C ALA A 38 -10.22 3.03 4.15
N ALA A 39 -10.48 4.26 3.73
CA ALA A 39 -9.70 4.91 2.68
C ALA A 39 -8.25 5.12 3.11
N ALA A 40 -8.03 5.56 4.36
CA ALA A 40 -6.68 5.75 4.90
C ALA A 40 -5.91 4.43 4.94
N ARG A 41 -6.54 3.34 5.38
CA ARG A 41 -5.91 2.01 5.40
C ARG A 41 -5.54 1.54 3.99
N ARG A 42 -6.42 1.74 3.01
CA ARG A 42 -6.16 1.34 1.62
C ARG A 42 -5.02 2.14 1.01
N ARG A 43 -4.98 3.45 1.27
CA ARG A 43 -3.88 4.30 0.80
C ARG A 43 -2.55 3.89 1.42
N ALA A 44 -2.54 3.59 2.72
CA ALA A 44 -1.34 3.14 3.40
C ALA A 44 -0.82 1.81 2.84
N ARG A 45 -1.72 0.85 2.56
CA ARG A 45 -1.34 -0.42 1.94
C ARG A 45 -0.81 -0.25 0.53
N SER A 46 -1.42 0.64 -0.27
CA SER A 46 -0.95 0.92 -1.62
C SER A 46 0.43 1.56 -1.60
N ALA A 47 0.65 2.53 -0.71
CA ALA A 47 1.95 3.18 -0.54
C ALA A 47 3.02 2.17 -0.12
N LEU A 48 2.69 1.27 0.81
CA LEU A 48 3.61 0.22 1.25
C LEU A 48 3.94 -0.75 0.12
N ARG A 49 2.94 -1.15 -0.66
CA ARG A 49 3.15 -2.03 -1.82
C ARG A 49 4.05 -1.38 -2.85
N GLU A 50 3.84 -0.11 -3.16
CA GLU A 50 4.69 0.64 -4.08
C GLU A 50 6.13 0.71 -3.58
N GLU A 51 6.32 0.94 -2.28
CA GLU A 51 7.64 0.99 -1.67
C GLU A 51 8.34 -0.36 -1.76
N VAL A 52 7.63 -1.46 -1.46
CA VAL A 52 8.18 -2.82 -1.57
C VAL A 52 8.59 -3.11 -3.01
N LEU A 53 7.77 -2.76 -3.99
CA LEU A 53 8.08 -2.97 -5.40
C LEU A 53 9.28 -2.14 -5.83
N ARG A 54 9.39 -0.91 -5.35
CA ARG A 54 10.53 -0.03 -5.64
C ARG A 54 11.82 -0.58 -5.07
N LEU A 55 11.80 -1.05 -3.82
CA LEU A 55 12.97 -1.66 -3.19
C LEU A 55 13.38 -2.96 -3.89
N ALA A 56 12.42 -3.78 -4.31
CA ALA A 56 12.72 -4.99 -5.06
C ALA A 56 13.36 -4.68 -6.42
N ALA A 57 12.88 -3.64 -7.11
CA ALA A 57 13.46 -3.20 -8.37
C ALA A 57 14.89 -2.68 -8.18
N ASP A 58 15.14 -1.91 -7.12
CA ASP A 58 16.48 -1.41 -6.78
C ASP A 58 17.45 -2.54 -6.49
N ASP A 59 17.01 -3.56 -5.73
CA ASP A 59 17.82 -4.72 -5.43
C ASP A 59 18.17 -5.51 -6.71
N ALA A 60 17.21 -5.68 -7.61
CA ALA A 60 17.44 -6.32 -8.89
C ALA A 60 18.43 -5.54 -9.74
N ASP A 61 18.32 -4.23 -9.78
CA ASP A 61 19.24 -3.36 -10.51
C ASP A 61 20.65 -3.44 -9.95
N ARG A 62 20.81 -3.46 -8.63
CA ARG A 62 22.12 -3.61 -7.99
C ARG A 62 22.76 -4.94 -8.33
N GLU A 63 21.99 -6.01 -8.31
CA GLU A 63 22.47 -7.34 -8.65
C GLU A 63 22.92 -7.42 -10.11
N GLU A 64 22.13 -6.86 -11.02
CA GLU A 64 22.49 -6.79 -12.42
C GLU A 64 23.77 -5.99 -12.64
N MET A 65 23.89 -4.85 -11.99
CA MET A 65 25.12 -4.04 -12.07
C MET A 65 26.33 -4.78 -11.51
N ARG A 66 26.17 -5.54 -10.44
CA ARG A 66 27.25 -6.37 -9.87
C ARG A 66 27.71 -7.42 -10.86
N ILE A 67 26.78 -8.10 -11.50
CA ILE A 67 27.08 -9.12 -12.51
C ILE A 67 27.84 -8.50 -13.69
N ILE A 68 27.38 -7.35 -14.17
CA ILE A 68 28.03 -6.63 -15.27
C ILE A 68 29.46 -6.26 -14.90
N ARG A 69 29.70 -5.75 -13.70
CA ARG A 69 31.03 -5.39 -13.22
C ARG A 69 31.95 -6.61 -13.16
N GLU A 70 31.45 -7.75 -12.69
CA GLU A 70 32.22 -9.00 -12.63
C GLU A 70 32.60 -9.46 -14.04
N GLN A 71 31.65 -9.42 -14.97
CA GLN A 71 31.91 -9.79 -16.37
C GLN A 71 32.93 -8.85 -17.02
N MET A 72 32.85 -7.56 -16.77
CA MET A 72 33.80 -6.59 -17.29
C MET A 72 35.18 -6.79 -16.69
N ALA A 73 35.27 -7.14 -15.42
CA ALA A 73 36.54 -7.45 -14.78
C ALA A 73 37.22 -8.67 -15.41
N ASP A 74 36.43 -9.70 -15.75
CA ASP A 74 36.92 -10.89 -16.41
C ASP A 74 37.40 -10.64 -17.85
N LEU A 75 36.81 -9.63 -18.52
CA LEU A 75 37.15 -9.24 -19.89
C LEU A 75 38.26 -8.20 -19.95
N ALA A 76 38.59 -7.58 -18.83
CA ALA A 76 39.66 -6.58 -18.80
C ALA A 76 40.98 -7.27 -19.19
N PRO A 77 41.76 -6.69 -20.08
CA PRO A 77 43.06 -7.26 -20.40
C PRO A 77 43.91 -7.34 -19.13
N ALA A 78 44.51 -8.47 -18.92
CA ALA A 78 45.47 -8.61 -17.84
C ALA A 78 46.50 -7.49 -17.98
N SER A 79 46.64 -6.69 -16.94
CA SER A 79 47.65 -5.67 -16.90
C SER A 79 48.99 -6.35 -16.81
N ASP A 80 49.57 -6.65 -17.95
CA ASP A 80 50.94 -7.10 -17.96
C ASP A 80 51.81 -5.89 -17.67
N ALA A 81 52.34 -5.95 -16.52
CA ALA A 81 53.37 -4.99 -16.20
C ALA A 81 54.55 -5.19 -17.15
#